data_9b26965f5899573f347e56259f07439f
#
_entry.id   9b26965f5899573f347e56259f07439f
#
_cell.length_a   1.000
_cell.length_b   1.000
_cell.length_c   1.000
_cell.angle_alpha   90.00
_cell.angle_beta   90.00
_cell.angle_gamma   90.00
#
_symmetry.space_group_name_H-M   'P 1'
#
loop_
_entity.id
_entity.type
_entity.pdbx_description
1 polymer ?
#
loop_
_entity_poly.entity_id
_entity_poly.type
_entity_poly.pdbx_seq_one_letter_code
_entity_poly.pdbx_strand_id
1 'polypeptide(L)'
;MSLDFRRIAMWASGVSFALLVAFILFMPDGMEEMGSILDPEKENVVRLEAGESAAINLVDSHYYAALRIVENGDDPSADLRLVDDGGEAEIEGAAPGWLDTDRLIEENGPTYRPIRIFIVPDSASYTLHNEGDSTLWLVDDYTSQFEIISNPTILAMFGSCCFSLIAGLIAIIFATLAFRSRSKAPKQEVRGIVIEGRVMTTDELYRTQQKIESGADENGITQAQRLSSNVPDPFVGQSDEVVSQTPNKTESSTNKDGEQGGESWRGWDEG
;
A
#
# COMPACT_ATOMS: atom_id res chain seq x y z
N MET A 1 -21.60 -10.23 21.71
CA MET A 1 -20.79 -9.01 21.49
C MET A 1 -20.79 -8.72 20.00
N SER A 2 -21.44 -7.66 19.52
CA SER A 2 -21.36 -7.24 18.14
C SER A 2 -20.04 -6.48 17.95
N LEU A 3 -19.12 -7.04 17.16
CA LEU A 3 -17.88 -6.36 16.79
C LEU A 3 -18.23 -5.12 15.95
N ASP A 4 -17.85 -3.95 16.44
CA ASP A 4 -18.01 -2.70 15.72
C ASP A 4 -16.86 -2.53 14.71
N PHE A 5 -17.01 -3.14 13.53
CA PHE A 5 -16.01 -3.12 12.46
C PHE A 5 -15.56 -1.71 12.08
N ARG A 6 -16.42 -0.71 12.22
CA ARG A 6 -16.09 0.68 11.93
C ARG A 6 -15.07 1.24 12.93
N ARG A 7 -15.23 0.93 14.21
CA ARG A 7 -14.27 1.36 15.24
C ARG A 7 -12.93 0.70 15.04
N ILE A 8 -12.91 -0.60 14.74
CA ILE A 8 -11.66 -1.34 14.48
C ILE A 8 -10.95 -0.74 13.26
N ALA A 9 -11.66 -0.48 12.15
CA ALA A 9 -11.09 0.14 10.97
C ALA A 9 -10.48 1.53 11.27
N MET A 10 -11.16 2.37 12.05
CA MET A 10 -10.64 3.69 12.43
C MET A 10 -9.39 3.60 13.29
N TRP A 11 -9.37 2.70 14.29
CA TRP A 11 -8.19 2.50 15.13
C TRP A 11 -7.01 1.96 14.34
N ALA A 12 -7.23 0.93 13.52
CA ALA A 12 -6.18 0.35 12.68
C ALA A 12 -5.62 1.38 11.69
N SER A 13 -6.47 2.21 11.09
CA SER A 13 -6.03 3.31 10.21
C SER A 13 -5.22 4.36 10.97
N GLY A 14 -5.63 4.74 12.18
CA GLY A 14 -4.88 5.68 13.02
C GLY A 14 -3.51 5.14 13.41
N VAL A 15 -3.43 3.88 13.80
CA VAL A 15 -2.16 3.20 14.13
C VAL A 15 -1.26 3.11 12.89
N SER A 16 -1.80 2.69 11.75
CA SER A 16 -1.04 2.62 10.49
C SER A 16 -0.46 3.99 10.11
N PHE A 17 -1.26 5.05 10.22
CA PHE A 17 -0.80 6.40 9.94
C PHE A 17 0.29 6.87 10.91
N ALA A 18 0.15 6.61 12.21
CA ALA A 18 1.16 6.97 13.21
C ALA A 18 2.49 6.24 12.97
N LEU A 19 2.43 4.94 12.62
CA LEU A 19 3.62 4.17 12.28
C LEU A 19 4.27 4.63 10.97
N LEU A 20 3.49 5.07 9.98
CA LEU A 20 4.02 5.65 8.75
C LEU A 20 4.77 6.96 9.04
N VAL A 21 4.23 7.81 9.91
CA VAL A 21 4.91 9.04 10.35
C VAL A 21 6.20 8.69 11.09
N ALA A 22 6.18 7.69 11.97
CA ALA A 22 7.38 7.22 12.66
C ALA A 22 8.45 6.72 11.66
N PHE A 23 8.05 5.94 10.66
CA PHE A 23 8.95 5.50 9.58
C PHE A 23 9.64 6.68 8.88
N ILE A 24 8.87 7.72 8.49
CA ILE A 24 9.43 8.91 7.83
C ILE A 24 10.43 9.64 8.73
N LEU A 25 10.16 9.66 10.04
CA LEU A 25 11.04 10.34 11.00
C LEU A 25 12.35 9.56 11.24
N PHE A 26 12.31 8.22 11.27
CA PHE A 26 13.50 7.38 11.47
C PHE A 26 14.25 7.08 10.17
N MET A 27 13.66 7.35 9.01
CA MET A 27 14.24 7.02 7.72
C MET A 27 15.61 7.68 7.47
N PRO A 28 15.83 8.99 7.72
CA PRO A 28 17.14 9.61 7.48
C PRO A 28 18.24 8.98 8.32
N ASP A 29 18.02 8.88 9.63
CA ASP A 29 19.01 8.33 10.57
C ASP A 29 19.26 6.83 10.27
N GLY A 30 18.21 6.05 9.99
CA GLY A 30 18.33 4.63 9.65
C GLY A 30 19.08 4.39 8.35
N MET A 31 18.92 5.25 7.36
CA MET A 31 19.63 5.16 6.08
C MET A 31 21.12 5.55 6.25
N GLU A 32 21.43 6.56 7.06
CA GLU A 32 22.81 6.97 7.37
C GLU A 32 23.54 5.85 8.12
N GLU A 33 22.94 5.27 9.15
CA GLU A 33 23.49 4.15 9.91
C GLU A 33 23.72 2.93 9.02
N MET A 34 22.74 2.58 8.18
CA MET A 34 22.87 1.47 7.24
C MET A 34 23.99 1.73 6.22
N GLY A 35 24.08 2.96 5.70
CA GLY A 35 25.19 3.37 4.83
C GLY A 35 26.53 3.25 5.50
N SER A 36 26.63 3.59 6.79
CA SER A 36 27.89 3.46 7.56
C SER A 36 28.31 2.01 7.76
N ILE A 37 27.37 1.10 8.06
CA ILE A 37 27.63 -0.33 8.27
C ILE A 37 28.03 -1.02 6.94
N LEU A 38 27.47 -0.57 5.83
CA LEU A 38 27.74 -1.13 4.51
C LEU A 38 28.96 -0.50 3.81
N ASP A 39 29.57 0.53 4.41
CA ASP A 39 30.70 1.25 3.83
C ASP A 39 31.99 0.44 3.95
N PRO A 40 32.57 -0.08 2.84
CA PRO A 40 33.81 -0.85 2.88
C PRO A 40 35.02 -0.06 3.34
N GLU A 41 34.98 1.27 3.31
CA GLU A 41 36.07 2.09 3.83
C GLU A 41 36.09 2.13 5.36
N LYS A 42 34.93 1.92 6.01
CA LYS A 42 34.80 1.94 7.47
C LYS A 42 34.80 0.54 8.06
N GLU A 43 34.01 -0.35 7.45
CA GLU A 43 33.75 -1.69 7.96
C GLU A 43 34.36 -2.74 7.06
N ASN A 44 35.72 -2.84 7.08
CA ASN A 44 36.44 -3.88 6.36
C ASN A 44 37.30 -4.70 7.31
N VAL A 45 37.51 -5.96 6.99
CA VAL A 45 38.47 -6.85 7.65
C VAL A 45 39.87 -6.45 7.26
N VAL A 46 40.10 -6.13 5.99
CA VAL A 46 41.35 -5.66 5.44
C VAL A 46 41.14 -4.90 4.13
N ARG A 47 41.94 -3.87 3.93
CA ARG A 47 42.09 -3.16 2.67
C ARG A 47 43.50 -3.42 2.13
N LEU A 48 43.61 -3.82 0.88
CA LEU A 48 44.87 -4.13 0.21
C LEU A 48 45.00 -3.31 -1.07
N GLU A 49 46.12 -2.64 -1.22
CA GLU A 49 46.47 -2.00 -2.47
C GLU A 49 46.90 -3.06 -3.51
N ALA A 50 47.05 -2.65 -4.76
CA ALA A 50 47.48 -3.53 -5.86
C ALA A 50 48.79 -4.26 -5.53
N GLY A 51 48.81 -5.59 -5.62
CA GLY A 51 49.96 -6.44 -5.35
C GLY A 51 50.29 -6.63 -3.87
N GLU A 52 49.48 -6.11 -2.93
CA GLU A 52 49.67 -6.30 -1.49
C GLU A 52 49.11 -7.64 -1.01
N SER A 53 49.61 -8.07 0.16
CA SER A 53 49.11 -9.24 0.86
C SER A 53 49.07 -8.97 2.36
N ALA A 54 48.07 -9.53 3.04
CA ALA A 54 47.99 -9.46 4.50
C ALA A 54 47.48 -10.77 5.09
N ALA A 55 48.00 -11.06 6.29
CA ALA A 55 47.46 -12.10 7.15
C ALA A 55 46.23 -11.57 7.90
N ILE A 56 45.16 -12.32 7.85
CA ILE A 56 43.86 -11.99 8.41
C ILE A 56 43.28 -13.16 9.19
N ASN A 57 42.55 -12.90 10.26
CA ASN A 57 41.84 -13.93 10.99
C ASN A 57 40.39 -13.99 10.49
N LEU A 58 40.00 -15.11 9.94
CA LEU A 58 38.65 -15.35 9.49
C LEU A 58 37.94 -16.37 10.39
N VAL A 59 36.62 -16.20 10.54
CA VAL A 59 35.79 -17.06 11.38
C VAL A 59 34.98 -18.00 10.48
N ASP A 60 34.90 -19.25 10.85
CA ASP A 60 34.05 -20.23 10.18
C ASP A 60 32.58 -19.81 10.25
N SER A 61 31.78 -20.25 9.32
CA SER A 61 30.34 -19.89 9.22
C SER A 61 30.06 -18.42 8.85
N HIS A 62 31.06 -17.55 8.82
CA HIS A 62 30.93 -16.22 8.23
C HIS A 62 31.15 -16.29 6.72
N TYR A 63 30.59 -15.33 6.01
CA TYR A 63 30.89 -15.14 4.60
C TYR A 63 31.50 -13.75 4.39
N TYR A 64 32.56 -13.75 3.61
CA TYR A 64 33.38 -12.59 3.37
C TYR A 64 33.25 -12.19 1.90
N ALA A 65 32.88 -10.95 1.65
CA ALA A 65 32.83 -10.40 0.31
C ALA A 65 34.10 -9.63 -0.01
N ALA A 66 34.78 -10.02 -1.08
CA ALA A 66 35.87 -9.27 -1.67
C ALA A 66 35.28 -8.26 -2.66
N LEU A 67 35.57 -6.99 -2.45
CA LEU A 67 34.98 -5.87 -3.19
C LEU A 67 36.07 -5.08 -3.92
N ARG A 68 35.71 -4.54 -5.11
CA ARG A 68 36.50 -3.54 -5.83
C ARG A 68 35.62 -2.41 -6.31
N ILE A 69 36.23 -1.25 -6.55
CA ILE A 69 35.53 -0.12 -7.15
C ILE A 69 35.30 -0.39 -8.64
N VAL A 70 34.10 -0.09 -9.11
CA VAL A 70 33.74 -0.12 -10.54
C VAL A 70 34.24 1.17 -11.18
N GLU A 71 35.22 1.06 -12.07
CA GLU A 71 35.71 2.17 -12.85
C GLU A 71 35.09 2.18 -14.24
N ASN A 72 34.59 3.31 -14.67
CA ASN A 72 34.02 3.52 -16.02
C ASN A 72 32.89 2.54 -16.44
N GLY A 73 32.30 1.81 -15.48
CA GLY A 73 31.26 0.80 -15.75
C GLY A 73 31.79 -0.58 -16.16
N ASP A 74 33.10 -0.77 -16.20
CA ASP A 74 33.73 -2.07 -16.50
C ASP A 74 33.68 -2.99 -15.26
N ASP A 75 33.60 -4.30 -15.50
CA ASP A 75 33.66 -5.28 -14.43
C ASP A 75 35.09 -5.35 -13.88
N PRO A 76 35.27 -5.16 -12.56
CA PRO A 76 36.61 -5.26 -11.96
C PRO A 76 37.15 -6.70 -12.02
N SER A 77 38.47 -6.84 -12.13
CA SER A 77 39.11 -8.15 -12.18
C SER A 77 38.91 -8.92 -10.86
N ALA A 78 38.78 -10.23 -10.96
CA ALA A 78 38.70 -11.13 -9.81
C ALA A 78 40.06 -11.76 -9.44
N ASP A 79 41.17 -11.07 -9.73
CA ASP A 79 42.54 -11.52 -9.50
C ASP A 79 42.91 -11.34 -8.03
N LEU A 80 42.57 -12.33 -7.25
CA LEU A 80 42.90 -12.43 -5.82
C LEU A 80 43.01 -13.89 -5.40
N ARG A 81 43.77 -14.15 -4.34
CA ARG A 81 43.94 -15.47 -3.81
C ARG A 81 43.94 -15.46 -2.29
N LEU A 82 43.16 -16.37 -1.70
CA LEU A 82 43.11 -16.60 -0.26
C LEU A 82 43.77 -17.94 0.04
N VAL A 83 44.80 -17.96 0.89
CA VAL A 83 45.51 -19.19 1.28
C VAL A 83 45.49 -19.37 2.79
N ASP A 84 45.58 -20.59 3.26
CA ASP A 84 45.71 -20.90 4.67
C ASP A 84 47.03 -20.41 5.24
N ASP A 85 47.21 -20.40 6.55
CA ASP A 85 48.42 -19.92 7.23
C ASP A 85 49.67 -20.80 6.89
N GLY A 86 49.45 -22.04 6.46
CA GLY A 86 50.48 -22.92 5.97
C GLY A 86 50.93 -22.60 4.54
N GLY A 87 50.17 -21.80 3.81
CA GLY A 87 50.41 -21.48 2.40
C GLY A 87 50.23 -22.67 1.44
N GLU A 88 49.65 -23.78 1.93
CA GLU A 88 49.56 -25.05 1.19
C GLU A 88 48.18 -25.22 0.49
N ALA A 89 47.10 -24.68 1.12
CA ALA A 89 45.76 -24.81 0.60
C ALA A 89 45.21 -23.45 0.17
N GLU A 90 44.81 -23.36 -1.08
CA GLU A 90 44.06 -22.22 -1.60
C GLU A 90 42.58 -22.40 -1.33
N ILE A 91 41.94 -21.37 -0.76
CA ILE A 91 40.51 -21.33 -0.54
C ILE A 91 39.84 -20.74 -1.78
N GLU A 92 39.13 -21.59 -2.51
CA GLU A 92 38.43 -21.19 -3.72
C GLU A 92 37.19 -20.34 -3.34
N GLY A 93 37.20 -19.07 -3.77
CA GLY A 93 36.04 -18.19 -3.59
C GLY A 93 34.93 -18.44 -4.63
N ALA A 94 33.70 -18.40 -4.19
CA ALA A 94 32.53 -18.47 -5.09
C ALA A 94 32.36 -17.19 -5.89
N ALA A 95 31.77 -17.28 -7.09
CA ALA A 95 31.30 -16.09 -7.80
C ALA A 95 30.10 -15.45 -7.03
N PRO A 96 30.01 -14.11 -7.03
CA PRO A 96 28.86 -13.41 -6.42
C PRO A 96 27.55 -13.91 -7.00
N GLY A 97 26.56 -14.11 -6.14
CA GLY A 97 25.22 -14.50 -6.52
C GLY A 97 24.33 -13.29 -6.84
N TRP A 98 23.07 -13.52 -7.13
CA TRP A 98 22.10 -12.47 -7.45
C TRP A 98 21.72 -11.57 -6.25
N LEU A 99 22.02 -11.99 -5.03
CA LEU A 99 21.84 -11.21 -3.81
C LEU A 99 23.04 -10.33 -3.47
N ASP A 100 24.22 -10.65 -4.03
CA ASP A 100 25.45 -9.92 -3.80
C ASP A 100 25.50 -8.73 -4.75
N THR A 101 24.78 -7.66 -4.38
CA THR A 101 24.61 -6.49 -5.23
C THR A 101 25.73 -5.47 -5.01
N ASP A 102 25.91 -4.60 -6.01
CA ASP A 102 26.80 -3.45 -5.91
C ASP A 102 26.41 -2.57 -4.73
N ARG A 103 27.40 -2.01 -4.01
CA ARG A 103 27.21 -1.09 -2.88
C ARG A 103 27.52 0.33 -3.33
N LEU A 104 26.49 1.16 -3.28
CA LEU A 104 26.59 2.59 -3.50
C LEU A 104 26.36 3.29 -2.16
N ILE A 105 27.38 3.84 -1.56
CA ILE A 105 27.33 4.45 -0.23
C ILE A 105 26.79 5.88 -0.30
N GLU A 106 27.19 6.62 -1.33
CA GLU A 106 26.75 7.98 -1.59
C GLU A 106 26.24 8.12 -3.02
N GLU A 107 25.31 9.03 -3.27
CA GLU A 107 24.66 9.24 -4.57
C GLU A 107 25.67 9.48 -5.71
N ASN A 108 26.83 10.09 -5.42
CA ASN A 108 27.90 10.35 -6.36
C ASN A 108 29.23 9.71 -5.93
N GLY A 109 29.17 8.77 -5.01
CA GLY A 109 30.35 8.06 -4.49
C GLY A 109 30.78 6.89 -5.38
N PRO A 110 31.87 6.22 -4.99
CA PRO A 110 32.31 5.02 -5.68
C PRO A 110 31.29 3.89 -5.51
N THR A 111 31.17 3.09 -6.57
CA THR A 111 30.37 1.85 -6.53
C THR A 111 31.30 0.69 -6.27
N TYR A 112 31.06 -0.04 -5.19
CA TYR A 112 31.81 -1.24 -4.82
C TYR A 112 31.07 -2.47 -5.32
N ARG A 113 31.76 -3.26 -6.13
CA ARG A 113 31.23 -4.52 -6.69
C ARG A 113 31.85 -5.73 -6.03
N PRO A 114 31.07 -6.69 -5.53
CA PRO A 114 31.59 -7.96 -5.07
C PRO A 114 32.17 -8.75 -6.26
N ILE A 115 33.40 -9.24 -6.10
CA ILE A 115 34.11 -10.01 -7.12
C ILE A 115 34.29 -11.47 -6.73
N ARG A 116 34.35 -11.74 -5.42
CA ARG A 116 34.45 -13.09 -4.85
C ARG A 116 33.79 -13.13 -3.48
N ILE A 117 33.20 -14.28 -3.16
CA ILE A 117 32.63 -14.58 -1.84
C ILE A 117 33.42 -15.76 -1.27
N PHE A 118 33.91 -15.59 -0.04
CA PHE A 118 34.63 -16.62 0.67
C PHE A 118 33.86 -17.13 1.86
N ILE A 119 33.81 -18.44 2.04
CA ILE A 119 33.33 -19.12 3.24
C ILE A 119 34.51 -20.05 3.66
N VAL A 120 35.09 -19.75 4.81
CA VAL A 120 36.20 -20.53 5.29
C VAL A 120 35.74 -21.76 6.06
N PRO A 121 36.44 -22.89 5.93
CA PRO A 121 36.06 -24.13 6.62
C PRO A 121 36.30 -24.10 8.12
N ASP A 122 37.31 -23.38 8.56
CA ASP A 122 37.73 -23.32 9.95
C ASP A 122 38.06 -21.87 10.35
N SER A 123 37.88 -21.53 11.64
CA SER A 123 38.34 -20.26 12.18
C SER A 123 39.85 -20.29 12.36
N ALA A 124 40.57 -19.62 11.47
CA ALA A 124 42.02 -19.63 11.42
C ALA A 124 42.57 -18.30 10.85
N SER A 125 43.92 -18.23 10.82
CA SER A 125 44.64 -17.20 10.10
C SER A 125 44.75 -17.58 8.65
N TYR A 126 44.48 -16.67 7.76
CA TYR A 126 44.59 -16.82 6.29
C TYR A 126 45.42 -15.67 5.73
N THR A 127 46.05 -15.86 4.61
CA THR A 127 46.72 -14.78 3.89
C THR A 127 45.93 -14.45 2.62
N LEU A 128 45.50 -13.23 2.52
CA LEU A 128 44.82 -12.68 1.33
C LEU A 128 45.85 -11.97 0.46
N HIS A 129 45.91 -12.34 -0.79
CA HIS A 129 46.78 -11.72 -1.82
C HIS A 129 45.88 -10.94 -2.79
N ASN A 130 46.17 -9.67 -2.99
CA ASN A 130 45.59 -8.88 -4.06
C ASN A 130 46.50 -8.98 -5.30
N GLU A 131 46.14 -9.82 -6.25
CA GLU A 131 46.89 -10.03 -7.49
C GLU A 131 46.44 -9.08 -8.62
N GLY A 132 45.38 -8.30 -8.38
CA GLY A 132 44.83 -7.32 -9.33
C GLY A 132 45.54 -5.96 -9.24
N ASP A 133 45.10 -5.06 -10.11
CA ASP A 133 45.69 -3.74 -10.35
C ASP A 133 44.99 -2.59 -9.56
N SER A 134 43.94 -2.91 -8.84
CA SER A 134 43.19 -1.95 -8.05
C SER A 134 43.03 -2.36 -6.58
N THR A 135 42.66 -1.44 -5.73
CA THR A 135 42.47 -1.69 -4.31
C THR A 135 41.36 -2.73 -4.09
N LEU A 136 41.58 -3.59 -3.12
CA LEU A 136 40.70 -4.68 -2.71
C LEU A 136 40.25 -4.47 -1.28
N TRP A 137 38.97 -4.56 -1.01
CA TRP A 137 38.36 -4.57 0.32
C TRP A 137 37.79 -5.96 0.61
N LEU A 138 38.10 -6.52 1.76
CA LEU A 138 37.45 -7.72 2.27
C LEU A 138 36.52 -7.30 3.41
N VAL A 139 35.23 -7.58 3.28
CA VAL A 139 34.21 -7.23 4.25
C VAL A 139 33.58 -8.49 4.82
N ASP A 140 33.30 -8.50 6.12
CA ASP A 140 32.54 -9.54 6.79
C ASP A 140 31.04 -9.24 6.68
N ASP A 141 30.39 -9.78 5.67
CA ASP A 141 28.96 -9.54 5.41
C ASP A 141 28.05 -10.17 6.46
N TYR A 142 28.49 -11.23 7.12
CA TYR A 142 27.71 -11.82 8.20
C TYR A 142 27.62 -10.85 9.40
N THR A 143 28.77 -10.28 9.79
CA THR A 143 28.81 -9.29 10.87
C THR A 143 28.02 -8.04 10.49
N SER A 144 28.18 -7.52 9.28
CA SER A 144 27.43 -6.35 8.80
C SER A 144 25.91 -6.59 8.84
N GLN A 145 25.43 -7.77 8.39
CA GLN A 145 24.01 -8.10 8.46
C GLN A 145 23.50 -8.22 9.89
N PHE A 146 24.29 -8.83 10.78
CA PHE A 146 23.92 -8.92 12.19
C PHE A 146 23.85 -7.54 12.84
N GLU A 147 24.75 -6.64 12.48
CA GLU A 147 24.78 -5.27 12.97
C GLU A 147 23.55 -4.48 12.48
N ILE A 148 23.18 -4.60 11.21
CA ILE A 148 21.95 -4.02 10.66
C ILE A 148 20.71 -4.48 11.44
N ILE A 149 20.59 -5.77 11.71
CA ILE A 149 19.42 -6.34 12.41
C ILE A 149 19.42 -5.94 13.90
N SER A 150 20.58 -5.77 14.51
CA SER A 150 20.71 -5.41 15.94
C SER A 150 20.68 -3.90 16.19
N ASN A 151 20.84 -3.07 15.17
CA ASN A 151 20.80 -1.62 15.30
C ASN A 151 19.37 -1.13 15.59
N PRO A 152 19.15 -0.44 16.74
CA PRO A 152 17.80 -0.04 17.15
C PRO A 152 17.15 0.97 16.20
N THR A 153 17.93 1.86 15.59
CA THR A 153 17.44 2.87 14.64
C THR A 153 16.93 2.23 13.36
N ILE A 154 17.73 1.32 12.80
CA ILE A 154 17.38 0.55 11.60
C ILE A 154 16.17 -0.36 11.88
N LEU A 155 16.17 -1.03 13.05
CA LEU A 155 15.04 -1.87 13.46
C LEU A 155 13.75 -1.05 13.65
N ALA A 156 13.85 0.15 14.24
CA ALA A 156 12.69 1.05 14.38
C ALA A 156 12.17 1.52 13.00
N MET A 157 13.05 1.83 12.07
CA MET A 157 12.70 2.21 10.70
C MET A 157 11.97 1.08 9.99
N PHE A 158 12.56 -0.09 9.86
CA PHE A 158 11.94 -1.23 9.17
C PHE A 158 10.71 -1.75 9.90
N GLY A 159 10.77 -1.83 11.24
CA GLY A 159 9.66 -2.27 12.07
C GLY A 159 8.44 -1.37 11.89
N SER A 160 8.60 -0.05 11.95
CA SER A 160 7.50 0.90 11.75
C SER A 160 6.88 0.79 10.34
N CYS A 161 7.70 0.59 9.31
CA CYS A 161 7.23 0.34 7.94
C CYS A 161 6.40 -0.94 7.85
N CYS A 162 6.95 -2.08 8.28
CA CYS A 162 6.28 -3.37 8.21
C CYS A 162 4.97 -3.41 9.00
N PHE A 163 4.98 -2.90 10.24
CA PHE A 163 3.77 -2.86 11.07
C PHE A 163 2.73 -1.87 10.53
N SER A 164 3.15 -0.76 9.91
CA SER A 164 2.25 0.17 9.22
C SER A 164 1.50 -0.52 8.08
N LEU A 165 2.19 -1.29 7.25
CA LEU A 165 1.57 -2.03 6.14
C LEU A 165 0.56 -3.06 6.63
N ILE A 166 0.91 -3.83 7.68
CA ILE A 166 -0.01 -4.83 8.27
C ILE A 166 -1.25 -4.14 8.84
N ALA A 167 -1.07 -3.07 9.62
CA ALA A 167 -2.18 -2.30 10.18
C ALA A 167 -3.06 -1.68 9.09
N GLY A 168 -2.46 -1.19 8.01
CA GLY A 168 -3.16 -0.66 6.83
C GLY A 168 -4.02 -1.71 6.13
N LEU A 169 -3.49 -2.91 5.92
CA LEU A 169 -4.25 -4.03 5.35
C LEU A 169 -5.44 -4.41 6.24
N ILE A 170 -5.22 -4.50 7.55
CA ILE A 170 -6.29 -4.76 8.52
C ILE A 170 -7.38 -3.67 8.43
N ALA A 171 -6.98 -2.40 8.36
CA ALA A 171 -7.91 -1.28 8.23
C ALA A 171 -8.77 -1.39 6.96
N ILE A 172 -8.16 -1.74 5.81
CA ILE A 172 -8.87 -1.92 4.54
C ILE A 172 -9.88 -3.06 4.63
N ILE A 173 -9.50 -4.22 5.21
CA ILE A 173 -10.39 -5.37 5.37
C ILE A 173 -11.61 -4.98 6.21
N PHE A 174 -11.39 -4.36 7.38
CA PHE A 174 -12.50 -3.98 8.25
C PHE A 174 -13.34 -2.83 7.69
N ALA A 175 -12.75 -1.91 6.94
CA ALA A 175 -13.48 -0.88 6.22
C ALA A 175 -14.42 -1.50 5.16
N THR A 176 -13.93 -2.43 4.35
CA THR A 176 -14.75 -3.11 3.33
C THR A 176 -15.89 -3.91 3.95
N LEU A 177 -15.65 -4.60 5.07
CA LEU A 177 -16.70 -5.30 5.82
C LEU A 177 -17.75 -4.33 6.39
N ALA A 178 -17.31 -3.17 6.91
CA ALA A 178 -18.21 -2.14 7.43
C ALA A 178 -19.07 -1.51 6.32
N PHE A 179 -18.52 -1.29 5.13
CA PHE A 179 -19.28 -0.82 3.97
C PHE A 179 -20.29 -1.85 3.48
N ARG A 180 -19.88 -3.11 3.38
CA ARG A 180 -20.76 -4.20 2.93
C ARG A 180 -21.92 -4.45 3.90
N SER A 181 -21.73 -4.23 5.20
CA SER A 181 -22.80 -4.33 6.18
C SER A 181 -23.86 -3.19 6.07
N ARG A 182 -23.46 -2.03 5.55
CA ARG A 182 -24.38 -0.89 5.30
C ARG A 182 -25.22 -1.08 4.04
N SER A 183 -24.72 -1.79 3.03
CA SER A 183 -25.47 -2.02 1.79
C SER A 183 -26.62 -3.03 1.93
N LYS A 184 -26.75 -3.70 3.07
CA LYS A 184 -28.02 -4.28 3.46
C LYS A 184 -28.92 -3.11 3.83
N ALA A 185 -29.68 -2.62 2.83
CA ALA A 185 -30.69 -1.61 3.04
C ALA A 185 -31.44 -1.94 4.33
N PRO A 186 -31.69 -0.95 5.22
CA PRO A 186 -32.57 -1.20 6.33
C PRO A 186 -33.81 -1.81 5.73
N LYS A 187 -34.23 -3.00 6.21
CA LYS A 187 -35.55 -3.51 5.90
C LYS A 187 -36.45 -2.32 6.10
N GLN A 188 -36.99 -1.82 5.00
CA GLN A 188 -37.96 -0.76 5.04
C GLN A 188 -39.02 -1.28 6.02
N GLU A 189 -38.98 -0.80 7.27
CA GLU A 189 -40.12 -0.99 8.15
C GLU A 189 -41.26 -0.41 7.37
N VAL A 190 -42.06 -1.29 6.83
CA VAL A 190 -43.27 -0.92 6.11
C VAL A 190 -44.09 -0.18 7.17
N ARG A 191 -43.98 1.15 7.17
CA ARG A 191 -44.82 1.99 7.95
C ARG A 191 -46.21 1.84 7.37
N GLY A 192 -46.83 0.74 7.73
CA GLY A 192 -48.23 0.50 7.40
C GLY A 192 -49.09 1.40 8.29
N ILE A 193 -50.04 2.06 7.71
CA ILE A 193 -51.05 2.78 8.47
C ILE A 193 -52.00 1.72 9.03
N VAL A 194 -52.16 1.70 10.36
CA VAL A 194 -53.07 0.78 11.05
C VAL A 194 -54.48 1.34 10.90
N ILE A 195 -55.29 0.71 10.08
CA ILE A 195 -56.75 1.02 9.96
C ILE A 195 -57.50 -0.18 10.52
N GLU A 196 -58.33 0.04 11.51
CA GLU A 196 -59.14 -1.03 12.17
C GLU A 196 -58.34 -2.25 12.67
N GLY A 197 -57.12 -2.02 13.22
CA GLY A 197 -56.29 -3.11 13.75
C GLY A 197 -55.55 -3.95 12.71
N ARG A 198 -55.66 -3.60 11.42
CA ARG A 198 -54.91 -4.21 10.34
C ARG A 198 -53.83 -3.28 9.82
N VAL A 199 -52.59 -3.79 9.70
CA VAL A 199 -51.51 -3.04 9.10
C VAL A 199 -51.64 -3.19 7.59
N MET A 200 -52.02 -2.10 6.89
CA MET A 200 -52.09 -2.03 5.45
C MET A 200 -50.85 -1.37 4.86
N THR A 201 -50.30 -1.94 3.81
CA THR A 201 -49.23 -1.32 3.05
C THR A 201 -49.77 -0.18 2.19
N THR A 202 -48.93 0.77 1.81
CA THR A 202 -49.30 1.88 0.93
C THR A 202 -49.93 1.41 -0.38
N ASP A 203 -49.44 0.28 -0.87
CA ASP A 203 -49.91 -0.33 -2.11
C ASP A 203 -51.32 -0.94 -1.95
N GLU A 204 -51.60 -1.58 -0.82
CA GLU A 204 -52.95 -2.09 -0.49
C GLU A 204 -53.95 -0.95 -0.28
N LEU A 205 -53.51 0.14 0.29
CA LEU A 205 -54.33 1.33 0.47
C LEU A 205 -54.73 1.94 -0.90
N TYR A 206 -53.76 2.03 -1.81
CA TYR A 206 -53.96 2.52 -3.19
C TYR A 206 -54.92 1.64 -3.97
N ARG A 207 -54.73 0.31 -3.88
CA ARG A 207 -55.61 -0.67 -4.53
C ARG A 207 -57.07 -0.63 -3.97
N THR A 208 -57.19 -0.41 -2.64
CA THR A 208 -58.51 -0.29 -2.01
C THR A 208 -59.21 1.00 -2.47
N GLN A 209 -58.48 2.11 -2.54
CA GLN A 209 -59.02 3.37 -3.04
C GLN A 209 -59.44 3.30 -4.50
N GLN A 210 -58.62 2.65 -5.34
CA GLN A 210 -58.94 2.45 -6.76
C GLN A 210 -60.14 1.53 -6.99
N LYS A 211 -60.35 0.53 -6.10
CA LYS A 211 -61.58 -0.30 -6.11
C LYS A 211 -62.80 0.51 -5.70
N ILE A 212 -62.72 1.39 -4.74
CA ILE A 212 -63.81 2.27 -4.34
C ILE A 212 -64.20 3.24 -5.44
N GLU A 213 -63.20 3.82 -6.14
CA GLU A 213 -63.44 4.72 -7.28
C GLU A 213 -64.03 3.99 -8.51
N SER A 214 -63.66 2.71 -8.71
CA SER A 214 -64.21 1.90 -9.83
C SER A 214 -65.60 1.33 -9.60
N GLY A 215 -66.24 1.59 -8.45
CA GLY A 215 -67.61 1.17 -8.17
C GLY A 215 -67.83 -0.35 -8.05
N ALA A 216 -66.79 -1.10 -7.79
CA ALA A 216 -66.82 -2.56 -7.81
C ALA A 216 -67.23 -3.23 -6.48
N ASP A 217 -67.46 -2.44 -5.40
CA ASP A 217 -67.85 -2.96 -4.09
C ASP A 217 -69.16 -2.33 -3.63
N GLU A 218 -70.27 -2.91 -4.06
CA GLU A 218 -71.64 -2.51 -3.66
C GLU A 218 -72.07 -3.07 -2.28
N ASN A 219 -71.15 -3.66 -1.52
CA ASN A 219 -71.48 -4.24 -0.23
C ASN A 219 -70.50 -3.81 0.88
N GLY A 220 -70.93 -2.80 1.63
CA GLY A 220 -70.65 -2.78 3.08
C GLY A 220 -69.56 -1.85 3.62
N ILE A 221 -69.22 -0.77 2.97
CA ILE A 221 -68.56 0.33 3.67
C ILE A 221 -69.56 1.49 3.69
N THR A 222 -70.26 1.60 4.82
CA THR A 222 -71.20 2.66 5.11
C THR A 222 -70.57 4.04 4.89
N GLN A 223 -71.32 4.91 4.32
CA GLN A 223 -71.12 6.32 4.00
C GLN A 223 -70.71 7.22 5.20
N ALA A 224 -70.30 6.58 6.32
CA ALA A 224 -70.05 7.26 7.59
C ALA A 224 -68.59 7.77 7.75
N GLN A 225 -67.71 7.51 6.82
CA GLN A 225 -66.33 7.94 6.92
C GLN A 225 -65.84 8.88 5.81
N ARG A 226 -66.75 9.67 5.25
CA ARG A 226 -66.33 10.98 4.78
C ARG A 226 -66.14 11.88 6.04
N LEU A 227 -65.21 11.51 6.86
CA LEU A 227 -64.59 12.46 7.77
C LEU A 227 -64.08 13.59 6.90
N SER A 228 -64.78 14.70 6.93
CA SER A 228 -64.26 15.96 6.47
C SER A 228 -62.83 16.08 7.02
N SER A 229 -61.85 15.84 6.19
CA SER A 229 -60.49 16.11 6.56
C SER A 229 -60.38 17.59 6.76
N ASN A 230 -60.36 18.01 8.03
CA ASN A 230 -60.10 19.39 8.44
C ASN A 230 -58.62 19.73 8.18
N VAL A 231 -58.04 19.13 7.17
CA VAL A 231 -56.70 19.47 6.67
C VAL A 231 -56.96 20.62 5.69
N PRO A 232 -56.52 21.84 5.97
CA PRO A 232 -56.64 22.94 5.04
C PRO A 232 -55.92 22.49 3.73
N ASP A 233 -56.63 22.65 2.62
CA ASP A 233 -56.05 22.41 1.31
C ASP A 233 -54.82 23.35 1.17
N PRO A 234 -53.59 22.83 1.04
CA PRO A 234 -52.43 23.68 0.95
C PRO A 234 -52.40 24.58 -0.29
N PHE A 235 -53.38 24.40 -1.19
CA PHE A 235 -53.53 25.20 -2.41
C PHE A 235 -54.71 26.17 -2.40
N VAL A 236 -55.43 26.26 -1.28
CA VAL A 236 -56.50 27.26 -1.12
C VAL A 236 -55.84 28.63 -0.94
N GLY A 237 -55.80 29.42 -2.01
CA GLY A 237 -55.25 30.77 -2.05
C GLY A 237 -54.25 31.01 -3.18
N GLN A 238 -53.89 30.00 -3.93
CA GLN A 238 -53.27 30.25 -5.24
C GLN A 238 -54.41 30.52 -6.24
N SER A 239 -54.66 31.82 -6.49
CA SER A 239 -55.49 32.27 -7.60
C SER A 239 -54.96 31.67 -8.90
N ASP A 240 -55.89 31.20 -9.75
CA ASP A 240 -55.69 30.60 -11.07
C ASP A 240 -55.02 31.57 -12.06
N GLU A 241 -53.86 32.05 -11.72
CA GLU A 241 -52.97 32.77 -12.65
C GLU A 241 -51.86 31.87 -13.12
N VAL A 242 -52.23 30.66 -13.52
CA VAL A 242 -51.35 29.84 -14.39
C VAL A 242 -51.51 30.37 -15.79
N VAL A 243 -50.75 31.36 -16.10
CA VAL A 243 -50.47 31.80 -17.46
C VAL A 243 -50.04 30.57 -18.24
N SER A 244 -50.92 30.14 -19.16
CA SER A 244 -50.59 29.17 -20.21
C SER A 244 -49.45 29.72 -21.05
N GLN A 245 -48.23 29.46 -20.65
CA GLN A 245 -47.08 29.68 -21.52
C GLN A 245 -46.99 28.48 -22.49
N THR A 246 -47.69 28.61 -23.56
CA THR A 246 -47.46 27.89 -24.80
C THR A 246 -45.99 28.18 -25.21
N PRO A 247 -45.13 27.18 -25.41
CA PRO A 247 -43.81 27.45 -25.94
C PRO A 247 -43.94 27.90 -27.38
N ASN A 248 -43.68 29.16 -27.60
CA ASN A 248 -43.59 29.77 -28.93
C ASN A 248 -42.34 29.22 -29.60
N LYS A 249 -42.58 28.46 -30.67
CA LYS A 249 -41.58 27.99 -31.62
C LYS A 249 -41.07 29.23 -32.39
N THR A 250 -39.88 29.71 -32.00
CA THR A 250 -39.18 30.69 -32.80
C THR A 250 -38.02 29.98 -33.47
N GLU A 251 -38.12 29.94 -34.78
CA GLU A 251 -37.06 29.50 -35.69
C GLU A 251 -35.94 30.54 -35.74
N SER A 252 -34.73 29.99 -36.07
CA SER A 252 -33.64 30.62 -36.75
C SER A 252 -32.74 31.59 -35.98
N SER A 253 -31.52 31.21 -35.73
CA SER A 253 -30.39 31.55 -36.61
C SER A 253 -29.08 30.95 -36.16
N THR A 254 -28.45 30.34 -37.11
CA THR A 254 -27.06 30.03 -37.33
C THR A 254 -26.07 30.89 -36.52
N ASN A 255 -25.20 30.26 -35.74
CA ASN A 255 -23.77 30.53 -35.88
C ASN A 255 -22.91 29.38 -35.31
N LYS A 256 -21.88 29.13 -36.04
CA LYS A 256 -20.80 28.17 -35.94
C LYS A 256 -19.91 28.43 -34.73
N ASP A 257 -19.18 27.38 -34.44
CA ASP A 257 -17.89 27.25 -33.80
C ASP A 257 -17.88 26.98 -32.28
N GLY A 258 -17.38 25.79 -31.92
CA GLY A 258 -17.02 25.38 -30.56
C GLY A 258 -17.13 23.88 -30.34
N GLU A 259 -16.26 23.15 -30.96
CA GLU A 259 -15.88 21.76 -30.67
C GLU A 259 -15.48 21.61 -29.20
N GLN A 260 -16.16 20.68 -28.46
CA GLN A 260 -15.55 19.86 -27.43
C GLN A 260 -16.55 18.90 -26.80
N GLY A 261 -16.39 17.62 -27.14
CA GLY A 261 -16.32 16.48 -26.27
C GLY A 261 -17.45 16.25 -25.25
N GLY A 262 -18.62 15.80 -25.69
CA GLY A 262 -19.59 15.16 -24.83
C GLY A 262 -19.40 13.65 -24.88
N GLU A 263 -18.73 13.04 -23.90
CA GLU A 263 -18.62 11.60 -23.76
C GLU A 263 -19.98 10.96 -23.51
N SER A 264 -20.32 10.09 -24.41
CA SER A 264 -21.53 9.28 -24.46
C SER A 264 -21.53 8.25 -23.33
N TRP A 265 -22.52 8.29 -22.45
CA TRP A 265 -22.81 7.34 -21.36
C TRP A 265 -23.33 5.97 -21.84
N ARG A 266 -23.14 5.58 -23.12
CA ARG A 266 -23.70 4.36 -23.72
C ARG A 266 -22.72 3.19 -23.78
N GLY A 267 -21.80 3.05 -22.86
CA GLY A 267 -20.80 1.97 -22.87
C GLY A 267 -20.75 1.07 -21.65
N TRP A 268 -21.77 1.07 -20.79
CA TRP A 268 -21.70 0.32 -19.52
C TRP A 268 -22.53 -0.96 -19.46
N ASP A 269 -23.24 -1.34 -20.53
CA ASP A 269 -24.12 -2.52 -20.54
C ASP A 269 -23.60 -3.71 -21.36
N GLU A 270 -22.34 -3.70 -21.80
CA GLU A 270 -21.73 -4.86 -22.46
C GLU A 270 -20.39 -5.22 -21.78
N GLY A 271 -20.49 -6.09 -20.72
CA GLY A 271 -19.33 -6.68 -20.04
C GLY A 271 -19.75 -7.75 -19.06
#